data_83c2b2fd8c97aec84f598dc3d3d6f985
#
_entry.id   83c2b2fd8c97aec84f598dc3d3d6f985
#
_cell.length_a   1.000
_cell.length_b   1.000
_cell.length_c   1.000
_cell.angle_alpha   90.00
_cell.angle_beta   90.00
_cell.angle_gamma   90.00
#
_symmetry.space_group_name_H-M   'P 1'
#
loop_
_entity.id
_entity.type
_entity.pdbx_description
1 polymer ?
#
loop_
_entity_poly.entity_id
_entity_poly.type
_entity_poly.pdbx_seq_one_letter_code
_entity_poly.pdbx_strand_id
1 'polypeptide(L)' 'MASTALPETMRRIHFTGPGGPEVLAVETAPLPSPGQGQVLIEVVAAGVNRPDVMQRAGLYPPPPGATEIPGLEVAGRVVA' A
#
# COMPACT_ATOMS: atom_id res chain seq x y z
N MET A 1 22.42 15.84 -11.43
CA MET A 1 21.96 14.54 -10.96
C MET A 1 21.09 13.90 -12.01
N ALA A 2 21.40 12.69 -12.36
CA ALA A 2 20.57 11.98 -13.32
C ALA A 2 19.21 11.70 -12.69
N SER A 3 18.14 12.02 -13.39
CA SER A 3 16.82 11.60 -12.94
C SER A 3 16.69 10.12 -13.22
N THR A 4 16.27 9.38 -12.23
CA THR A 4 15.98 7.97 -12.37
C THR A 4 14.53 7.86 -12.81
N ALA A 5 14.33 7.18 -13.92
CA ALA A 5 12.96 6.89 -14.36
C ALA A 5 12.27 6.01 -13.31
N LEU A 6 11.03 6.36 -12.99
CA LEU A 6 10.24 5.55 -12.09
C LEU A 6 9.84 4.25 -12.80
N PRO A 7 9.72 3.13 -12.07
CA PRO A 7 9.25 1.90 -12.66
C PRO A 7 7.78 2.03 -13.10
N GLU A 8 7.37 1.19 -14.03
CA GLU A 8 5.98 1.17 -14.49
C GLU A 8 5.07 0.44 -13.52
N THR A 9 5.63 -0.50 -12.77
CA THR A 9 4.87 -1.35 -11.85
C THR A 9 5.53 -1.39 -10.48
N MET A 10 4.76 -1.85 -9.50
CA MET A 10 5.23 -2.09 -8.15
C MET A 10 4.64 -3.37 -7.60
N ARG A 11 5.21 -3.87 -6.53
CA ARG A 11 4.61 -4.95 -5.74
C ARG A 11 3.90 -4.35 -4.56
N ARG A 12 2.78 -4.94 -4.20
CA ARG A 12 2.01 -4.55 -3.02
C ARG A 12 1.34 -5.76 -2.41
N ILE A 13 0.97 -5.65 -1.14
CA ILE A 13 0.21 -6.67 -0.44
C ILE A 13 -1.27 -6.42 -0.68
N HIS A 14 -2.01 -7.49 -0.94
CA HIS A 14 -3.47 -7.44 -0.93
C HIS A 14 -4.02 -8.64 -0.18
N PHE A 15 -5.28 -8.57 0.19
CA PHE A 15 -5.99 -9.67 0.84
C PHE A 15 -6.84 -10.40 -0.19
N THR A 16 -6.72 -11.73 -0.24
CA THR A 16 -7.54 -12.55 -1.13
C THR A 16 -8.98 -12.69 -0.62
N GLY A 17 -9.21 -12.30 0.63
CA GLY A 17 -10.50 -12.32 1.30
C GLY A 17 -10.29 -12.02 2.77
N PRO A 18 -11.34 -11.98 3.59
CA PRO A 18 -11.14 -11.86 5.03
C PRO A 18 -10.59 -13.17 5.60
N GLY A 19 -9.71 -13.07 6.59
CA GLY A 19 -9.17 -14.24 7.24
C GLY A 19 -7.90 -14.00 8.01
N GLY A 20 -7.17 -15.07 8.26
CA GLY A 20 -5.88 -15.05 8.92
C GLY A 20 -4.74 -14.73 7.96
N PRO A 21 -3.49 -15.00 8.37
CA PRO A 21 -2.32 -14.67 7.54
C PRO A 21 -2.31 -15.33 6.15
N GLU A 22 -3.03 -16.42 5.97
CA GLU A 22 -3.11 -17.14 4.70
C GLU A 22 -3.74 -16.33 3.56
N VAL A 23 -4.46 -15.24 3.88
CA VAL A 23 -5.08 -14.39 2.87
C VAL A 23 -4.16 -13.31 2.33
N LEU A 24 -2.97 -13.18 2.91
CA LEU A 24 -1.97 -12.21 2.42
C LEU A 24 -1.38 -12.70 1.11
N ALA A 25 -1.33 -11.83 0.14
CA ALA A 25 -0.72 -12.13 -1.15
C ALA A 25 0.05 -10.91 -1.66
N VAL A 26 1.11 -11.17 -2.42
CA VAL A 26 1.85 -10.12 -3.12
C VAL A 26 1.32 -10.06 -4.54
N GLU A 27 0.96 -8.87 -4.98
CA GLU A 27 0.56 -8.66 -6.36
C GLU A 27 1.42 -7.59 -7.02
N THR A 28 1.54 -7.68 -8.33
CA THR A 28 2.13 -6.63 -9.15
C THR A 28 1.01 -5.72 -9.61
N ALA A 29 1.19 -4.42 -9.45
CA ALA A 29 0.20 -3.43 -9.82
C ALA A 29 0.88 -2.26 -10.53
N PRO A 30 0.14 -1.47 -11.32
CA PRO A 30 0.69 -0.25 -11.89
C PRO A 30 1.18 0.69 -10.80
N LEU A 31 2.28 1.38 -11.07
CA LEU A 31 2.76 2.40 -10.14
C LEU A 31 1.70 3.50 -10.04
N PRO A 32 1.27 3.90 -8.83
CA PRO A 32 0.28 4.94 -8.71
C PRO A 32 0.85 6.30 -9.11
N SER A 33 -0.02 7.17 -9.60
CA SER A 33 0.32 8.57 -9.87
C SER A 33 -0.22 9.43 -8.74
N PRO A 34 0.62 10.28 -8.12
CA PRO A 34 0.12 11.15 -7.07
C PRO A 34 -0.86 12.17 -7.65
N GLY A 35 -2.00 12.34 -6.98
CA GLY A 35 -2.96 13.37 -7.31
C GLY A 35 -2.61 14.69 -6.65
N GLN A 36 -3.50 15.65 -6.77
CA GLN A 36 -3.32 16.96 -6.15
C GLN A 36 -3.20 16.81 -4.63
N GLY A 37 -2.18 17.44 -4.05
CA GLY A 37 -1.93 17.37 -2.62
C GLY A 37 -1.35 16.05 -2.14
N GLN A 38 -0.92 15.19 -3.05
CA GLN A 38 -0.33 13.89 -2.74
C GLN A 38 1.12 13.82 -3.20
N VAL A 39 1.84 12.89 -2.62
CA VAL A 39 3.20 12.58 -3.03
C VAL A 39 3.34 11.08 -3.23
N LEU A 40 4.27 10.68 -4.08
CA LEU A 40 4.64 9.29 -4.25
C LEU A 40 5.91 9.01 -3.44
N ILE A 41 5.86 8.00 -2.60
CA ILE A 41 6.97 7.64 -1.71
C ILE A 41 7.56 6.30 -2.16
N GLU A 42 8.88 6.30 -2.38
CA GLU A 42 9.62 5.05 -2.49
C GLU A 42 9.81 4.49 -1.09
N VAL A 43 9.11 3.41 -0.77
CA VAL A 43 9.05 2.88 0.59
C VAL A 43 10.34 2.14 0.94
N VAL A 44 10.95 2.52 2.06
CA VAL A 44 12.09 1.84 2.65
C VAL A 44 11.62 0.88 3.74
N ALA A 45 10.63 1.29 4.51
CA ALA A 45 10.05 0.48 5.59
C ALA A 45 8.58 0.83 5.76
N ALA A 46 7.82 -0.14 6.21
CA ALA A 46 6.41 0.04 6.51
C ALA A 46 6.09 -0.58 7.86
N GLY A 47 5.26 0.09 8.65
CA GLY A 47 4.81 -0.44 9.92
C GLY A 47 3.57 -1.31 9.74
N VAL A 48 3.43 -2.30 10.61
CA VAL A 48 2.22 -3.10 10.72
C VAL A 48 1.52 -2.70 12.01
N ASN A 49 0.27 -2.31 11.88
CA ASN A 49 -0.51 -1.81 12.99
C ASN A 49 -1.78 -2.64 13.18
N ARG A 50 -2.40 -2.52 14.35
CA ARG A 50 -3.59 -3.29 14.66
C ARG A 50 -4.72 -3.11 13.65
N PRO A 51 -5.02 -1.90 13.15
CA PRO A 51 -6.04 -1.76 12.11
C PRO A 51 -5.77 -2.60 10.85
N ASP A 52 -4.51 -2.81 10.48
CA ASP A 52 -4.15 -3.64 9.33
C ASP A 52 -4.57 -5.09 9.57
N VAL A 53 -4.33 -5.59 10.79
CA VAL A 53 -4.72 -6.95 11.19
C VAL A 53 -6.24 -7.09 11.19
N MET A 54 -6.94 -6.09 11.70
CA MET A 54 -8.41 -6.09 11.74
C MET A 54 -9.00 -6.00 10.34
N GLN A 55 -8.40 -5.21 9.46
CA GLN A 55 -8.82 -5.12 8.07
C GLN A 55 -8.67 -6.48 7.38
N ARG A 56 -7.54 -7.16 7.59
CA ARG A 56 -7.32 -8.51 7.07
C ARG A 56 -8.40 -9.47 7.54
N ALA A 57 -8.76 -9.40 8.80
CA ALA A 57 -9.78 -10.27 9.39
C ALA A 57 -11.22 -9.91 8.98
N GLY A 58 -11.41 -8.80 8.25
CA GLY A 58 -12.73 -8.35 7.83
C GLY A 58 -13.49 -7.57 8.90
N LEU A 59 -12.79 -7.13 9.96
CA LEU A 59 -13.41 -6.45 11.09
C LEU A 59 -13.27 -4.92 11.03
N TYR A 60 -12.54 -4.41 10.04
CA TYR A 60 -12.29 -2.99 9.90
C TYR A 60 -12.28 -2.61 8.42
N PRO A 61 -13.46 -2.52 7.78
CA PRO A 61 -13.51 -2.17 6.36
C PRO A 61 -13.06 -0.71 6.16
N PRO A 62 -12.35 -0.42 5.06
CA PRO A 62 -12.01 0.95 4.76
C PRO A 62 -13.28 1.77 4.49
N PRO A 63 -13.26 3.08 4.82
CA PRO A 63 -14.40 3.94 4.52
C PRO A 63 -14.62 4.07 3.01
N PRO A 64 -15.83 4.45 2.57
CA PRO A 64 -16.10 4.66 1.15
C PRO A 64 -15.11 5.64 0.52
N GLY A 65 -14.59 5.28 -0.65
CA GLY A 65 -13.60 6.09 -1.37
C GLY A 65 -12.16 5.84 -0.97
N ALA A 66 -11.90 5.13 0.12
CA ALA A 66 -10.55 4.75 0.52
C ALA A 66 -10.13 3.48 -0.19
N THR A 67 -8.81 3.31 -0.37
CA THR A 67 -8.27 2.09 -0.94
C THR A 67 -8.47 0.90 0.01
N GLU A 68 -8.60 -0.28 -0.57
CA GLU A 68 -8.63 -1.52 0.20
C GLU A 68 -7.21 -2.08 0.46
N ILE A 69 -6.19 -1.47 -0.12
CA ILE A 69 -4.81 -1.86 0.12
C ILE A 69 -4.45 -1.52 1.57
N PRO A 70 -3.91 -2.47 2.34
CA PRO A 70 -3.59 -2.23 3.75
C PRO A 70 -2.36 -1.35 3.92
N GLY A 71 -2.21 -0.81 5.11
CA GLY A 71 -1.05 -0.04 5.52
C GLY A 71 -1.40 1.40 5.88
N LEU A 72 -0.93 1.82 7.04
CA LEU A 72 -1.18 3.16 7.58
C LEU A 72 0.12 3.94 7.83
N GLU A 73 1.27 3.27 7.68
CA GLU A 73 2.53 3.84 8.13
C GLU A 73 3.67 3.42 7.21
N VAL A 74 4.37 4.40 6.67
CA VAL A 74 5.54 4.15 5.84
C VAL A 74 6.64 5.15 6.15
N ALA A 75 7.87 4.75 5.84
CA ALA A 75 9.02 5.63 5.81
C ALA A 75 9.74 5.41 4.49
N GLY A 76 10.19 6.49 3.86
CA GLY A 76 10.87 6.38 2.59
C GLY A 76 11.20 7.75 2.02
N ARG A 77 11.40 7.81 0.70
CA ARG A 77 11.76 9.04 0.01
C ARG A 77 10.64 9.44 -0.92
N VAL A 78 10.35 10.73 -0.95
CA VAL A 78 9.43 11.30 -1.93
C VAL A 78 10.12 11.28 -3.29
N VAL A 79 9.49 10.66 -4.28
CA VAL A 79 10.03 10.55 -5.64
C VAL A 79 9.14 11.20 -6.69
N ALA A 80 7.96 11.62 -6.30
CA ALA A 80 7.09 12.40 -7.18
C ALA A 80 6.05 13.21 -6.39
#